data_2a4c0f5278b803e8ab52fcaf57600de6
#
_entry.id   2a4c0f5278b803e8ab52fcaf57600de6
#
_cell.length_a   1.000
_cell.length_b   1.000
_cell.length_c   1.000
_cell.angle_alpha   90.00
_cell.angle_beta   90.00
_cell.angle_gamma   90.00
#
_symmetry.space_group_name_H-M   'P 1'
#
loop_
_entity.id
_entity.type
_entity.pdbx_description
1 polymer ?
#
loop_
_entity_poly.entity_id
_entity_poly.type
_entity_poly.pdbx_seq_one_letter_code
_entity_poly.pdbx_strand_id
1 'polypeptide(L)'
;MRSDEYEKEAVADFALWKARVPEDGQVFWPSPWGEGRPGWHIECSAMSMKLLGPSFDLHLGGEDLMFPHHEDEIAQSEGAGLQPDGRPFVKYWLHGAHLLVEGKKMSKSLGNFFTLRDLLAKGFTGREIRYLLLTAHYRETFNFTLEGLQGARASLTRIVECLTKLRELAGNLKAADDAPLLAEFSAALDDDLNISGAWGAIFEWVRDTNRKLAENAMEPTAAAVALATWEKLDSVLGVGAPKEVEVPTEIAARVEARQAARKARDFKRADAIRDELQAKGWVVEDTPKGARAKRL
;
A
#
# COMPACT_ATOMS: atom_id res chain seq x y z
N MET A 1 21.00 -3.09 -20.29
CA MET A 1 21.14 -1.73 -19.73
C MET A 1 20.73 -0.76 -20.79
N ARG A 2 19.77 0.13 -20.53
CA ARG A 2 19.56 1.30 -21.38
C ARG A 2 20.68 2.27 -21.02
N SER A 3 21.55 2.64 -21.98
CA SER A 3 22.46 3.77 -21.80
C SER A 3 21.63 5.03 -21.55
N ASP A 4 22.13 5.88 -20.65
CA ASP A 4 21.65 7.27 -20.62
C ASP A 4 21.68 7.86 -22.03
N GLU A 5 20.81 8.81 -22.32
CA GLU A 5 20.61 9.40 -23.67
C GLU A 5 21.78 10.25 -24.17
N TYR A 6 23.02 9.95 -23.77
CA TYR A 6 24.25 10.66 -24.18
C TYR A 6 25.42 9.68 -24.30
N GLU A 7 26.38 10.03 -25.13
CA GLU A 7 27.62 9.28 -25.28
C GLU A 7 28.46 9.42 -24.02
N LYS A 8 28.89 8.28 -23.45
CA LYS A 8 29.77 8.21 -22.29
C LYS A 8 31.16 7.77 -22.70
N GLU A 9 32.19 8.45 -22.18
CA GLU A 9 33.59 8.01 -22.34
C GLU A 9 33.88 6.77 -21.46
N ALA A 10 33.23 6.69 -20.29
CA ALA A 10 33.26 5.54 -19.41
C ALA A 10 31.86 5.21 -18.86
N VAL A 11 31.62 3.96 -18.47
CA VAL A 11 30.33 3.50 -17.93
C VAL A 11 29.96 4.25 -16.64
N ALA A 12 30.95 4.66 -15.87
CA ALA A 12 30.77 5.40 -14.63
C ALA A 12 30.52 6.94 -14.81
N ASP A 13 30.62 7.46 -16.04
CA ASP A 13 30.36 8.86 -16.29
C ASP A 13 28.88 9.18 -16.15
N PHE A 14 28.57 10.37 -15.64
CA PHE A 14 27.20 10.89 -15.51
C PHE A 14 27.11 12.35 -15.90
N ALA A 15 25.95 12.76 -16.47
CA ALA A 15 25.70 14.14 -16.81
C ALA A 15 25.21 14.92 -15.58
N LEU A 16 25.96 15.96 -15.19
CA LEU A 16 25.51 16.92 -14.19
C LEU A 16 24.55 17.95 -14.78
N TRP A 17 24.84 18.39 -16.02
CA TRP A 17 24.06 19.40 -16.74
C TRP A 17 23.89 18.99 -18.19
N LYS A 18 22.67 19.03 -18.70
CA LYS A 18 22.33 18.73 -20.08
C LYS A 18 21.99 20.03 -20.81
N ALA A 19 22.63 20.29 -21.95
CA ALA A 19 22.31 21.45 -22.79
C ALA A 19 20.83 21.38 -23.23
N ARG A 20 20.22 22.55 -23.34
CA ARG A 20 18.83 22.70 -23.78
C ARG A 20 18.65 22.16 -25.20
N VAL A 21 17.57 21.38 -25.35
CA VAL A 21 17.05 20.88 -26.64
C VAL A 21 15.63 21.39 -26.86
N PRO A 22 15.11 21.43 -28.11
CA PRO A 22 13.75 21.90 -28.40
C PRO A 22 12.67 21.17 -27.62
N GLU A 23 12.86 19.88 -27.33
CA GLU A 23 11.95 18.99 -26.60
C GLU A 23 11.77 19.41 -25.15
N ASP A 24 12.72 20.13 -24.55
CA ASP A 24 12.65 20.65 -23.18
C ASP A 24 11.59 21.76 -23.04
N GLY A 25 11.16 22.37 -24.14
CA GLY A 25 10.13 23.41 -24.16
C GLY A 25 10.49 24.60 -23.27
N GLN A 26 9.73 24.77 -22.18
CA GLN A 26 9.95 25.86 -21.19
C GLN A 26 10.71 25.34 -19.93
N VAL A 27 11.16 24.09 -19.89
CA VAL A 27 11.83 23.49 -18.72
C VAL A 27 13.33 23.57 -18.88
N PHE A 28 13.90 24.75 -18.66
CA PHE A 28 15.34 24.98 -18.69
C PHE A 28 15.70 26.17 -17.79
N TRP A 29 16.98 26.24 -17.41
CA TRP A 29 17.54 27.30 -16.58
C TRP A 29 18.85 27.82 -17.18
N PRO A 30 19.23 29.06 -16.90
CA PRO A 30 20.56 29.59 -17.23
C PRO A 30 21.61 28.94 -16.32
N SER A 31 22.80 28.67 -16.87
CA SER A 31 23.96 28.20 -16.13
C SER A 31 25.26 28.77 -16.71
N PRO A 32 26.41 28.61 -16.02
CA PRO A 32 27.71 28.99 -16.58
C PRO A 32 28.07 28.25 -17.88
N TRP A 33 27.42 27.09 -18.11
CA TRP A 33 27.62 26.23 -19.29
C TRP A 33 26.59 26.46 -20.40
N GLY A 34 25.72 27.45 -20.23
CA GLY A 34 24.60 27.74 -21.13
C GLY A 34 23.24 27.37 -20.57
N GLU A 35 22.21 27.64 -21.38
CA GLU A 35 20.83 27.16 -21.02
C GLU A 35 20.76 25.66 -21.06
N GLY A 36 20.06 25.07 -20.07
CA GLY A 36 19.90 23.63 -19.99
C GLY A 36 19.14 23.20 -18.76
N ARG A 37 19.27 21.94 -18.43
CA ARG A 37 18.65 21.32 -17.27
C ARG A 37 19.59 20.35 -16.54
N PRO A 38 19.36 20.06 -15.26
CA PRO A 38 20.16 19.07 -14.55
C PRO A 38 20.05 17.68 -15.18
N GLY A 39 21.06 16.87 -14.99
CA GLY A 39 20.98 15.43 -15.21
C GLY A 39 20.05 14.76 -14.21
N TRP A 40 19.52 13.59 -14.54
CA TRP A 40 18.56 12.89 -13.70
C TRP A 40 19.11 12.57 -12.30
N HIS A 41 20.33 12.06 -12.22
CA HIS A 41 20.92 11.61 -10.94
C HIS A 41 21.14 12.78 -9.97
N ILE A 42 21.62 13.94 -10.48
CA ILE A 42 21.87 15.12 -9.63
C ILE A 42 20.59 15.74 -9.10
N GLU A 43 19.45 15.54 -9.74
CA GLU A 43 18.15 15.97 -9.22
C GLU A 43 17.87 15.30 -7.88
N CYS A 44 18.03 13.97 -7.81
CA CYS A 44 17.82 13.21 -6.58
C CYS A 44 18.86 13.57 -5.50
N SER A 45 20.14 13.68 -5.85
CA SER A 45 21.20 14.10 -4.93
C SER A 45 20.88 15.47 -4.31
N ALA A 46 20.55 16.47 -5.13
CA ALA A 46 20.24 17.81 -4.66
C ALA A 46 18.96 17.88 -3.80
N MET A 47 17.89 17.20 -4.22
CA MET A 47 16.62 17.16 -3.48
C MET A 47 16.77 16.46 -2.13
N SER A 48 17.44 15.32 -2.10
CA SER A 48 17.69 14.57 -0.86
C SER A 48 18.50 15.39 0.13
N MET A 49 19.61 15.95 -0.28
CA MET A 49 20.44 16.81 0.59
C MET A 49 19.70 18.06 1.07
N LYS A 50 18.87 18.67 0.23
CA LYS A 50 18.11 19.87 0.60
C LYS A 50 17.01 19.57 1.64
N LEU A 51 16.34 18.43 1.52
CA LEU A 51 15.16 18.10 2.34
C LEU A 51 15.51 17.27 3.57
N LEU A 52 16.48 16.36 3.48
CA LEU A 52 16.83 15.39 4.51
C LEU A 52 18.20 15.70 5.14
N GLY A 53 18.98 16.61 4.55
CA GLY A 53 20.34 16.91 4.97
C GLY A 53 21.39 16.10 4.20
N PRO A 54 22.68 16.42 4.41
CA PRO A 54 23.79 15.82 3.67
C PRO A 54 24.09 14.36 4.03
N SER A 55 23.45 13.84 5.05
CA SER A 55 23.51 12.42 5.47
C SER A 55 22.16 12.03 6.10
N PHE A 56 21.56 10.95 5.63
CA PHE A 56 20.27 10.46 6.14
C PHE A 56 20.25 8.94 6.28
N ASP A 57 19.18 8.40 6.88
CA ASP A 57 19.21 7.01 7.34
C ASP A 57 18.92 6.01 6.23
N LEU A 58 17.91 6.23 5.39
CA LEU A 58 17.40 5.21 4.47
C LEU A 58 17.03 5.78 3.11
N HIS A 59 17.55 5.17 2.04
CA HIS A 59 17.19 5.42 0.65
C HIS A 59 16.69 4.13 -0.01
N LEU A 60 15.56 4.23 -0.71
CA LEU A 60 14.93 3.08 -1.35
C LEU A 60 14.81 3.28 -2.85
N GLY A 61 14.91 2.19 -3.62
CA GLY A 61 14.67 2.18 -5.05
C GLY A 61 14.44 0.78 -5.61
N GLY A 62 14.20 0.69 -6.91
CA GLY A 62 14.23 -0.60 -7.61
C GLY A 62 15.66 -1.12 -7.75
N GLU A 63 15.83 -2.43 -7.91
CA GLU A 63 17.14 -3.04 -8.14
C GLU A 63 17.86 -2.52 -9.40
N ASP A 64 17.08 -2.03 -10.37
CA ASP A 64 17.58 -1.40 -11.59
C ASP A 64 18.19 0.00 -11.36
N LEU A 65 17.88 0.64 -10.24
CA LEU A 65 18.48 1.91 -9.83
C LEU A 65 19.79 1.75 -9.08
N MET A 66 20.16 0.54 -8.65
CA MET A 66 21.40 0.30 -7.93
C MET A 66 22.59 0.83 -8.73
N PHE A 67 22.60 0.54 -10.01
CA PHE A 67 23.58 1.05 -10.95
C PHE A 67 22.91 1.46 -12.29
N PRO A 68 23.21 2.66 -12.84
CA PRO A 68 24.19 3.63 -12.31
C PRO A 68 23.60 4.64 -11.30
N HIS A 69 22.29 4.78 -11.17
CA HIS A 69 21.61 5.90 -10.52
C HIS A 69 22.06 6.15 -9.07
N HIS A 70 21.96 5.15 -8.21
CA HIS A 70 22.32 5.30 -6.79
C HIS A 70 23.83 5.46 -6.59
N GLU A 71 24.65 4.77 -7.39
CA GLU A 71 26.11 4.98 -7.37
C GLU A 71 26.50 6.39 -7.81
N ASP A 72 25.79 6.93 -8.79
CA ASP A 72 25.99 8.32 -9.24
C ASP A 72 25.52 9.32 -8.17
N GLU A 73 24.43 9.05 -7.45
CA GLU A 73 23.99 9.86 -6.31
C GLU A 73 25.02 9.88 -5.18
N ILE A 74 25.63 8.74 -4.85
CA ILE A 74 26.71 8.63 -3.88
C ILE A 74 27.90 9.49 -4.33
N ALA A 75 28.36 9.26 -5.55
CA ALA A 75 29.50 9.99 -6.10
C ALA A 75 29.29 11.52 -6.11
N GLN A 76 28.10 11.97 -6.49
CA GLN A 76 27.74 13.40 -6.53
C GLN A 76 27.63 13.99 -5.13
N SER A 77 26.93 13.31 -4.23
CA SER A 77 26.67 13.82 -2.89
C SER A 77 27.94 13.83 -2.03
N GLU A 78 28.70 12.73 -2.02
CA GLU A 78 29.95 12.64 -1.26
C GLU A 78 31.06 13.48 -1.89
N GLY A 79 31.11 13.56 -3.23
CA GLY A 79 32.02 14.47 -3.95
C GLY A 79 31.78 15.95 -3.67
N ALA A 80 30.57 16.34 -3.27
CA ALA A 80 30.26 17.68 -2.81
C ALA A 80 30.89 18.04 -1.46
N GLY A 81 31.34 17.02 -0.68
CA GLY A 81 32.06 17.20 0.58
C GLY A 81 31.25 17.85 1.70
N LEU A 82 29.93 17.71 1.69
CA LEU A 82 29.02 18.34 2.66
C LEU A 82 28.65 17.40 3.82
N GLN A 83 29.10 16.14 3.81
CA GLN A 83 28.80 15.17 4.85
C GLN A 83 29.50 15.53 6.16
N PRO A 84 28.76 15.56 7.29
CA PRO A 84 29.35 15.85 8.58
C PRO A 84 30.19 14.67 9.07
N ASP A 85 31.37 14.93 9.60
CA ASP A 85 32.23 13.97 10.29
C ASP A 85 32.55 12.67 9.54
N GLY A 86 32.63 12.71 8.21
CA GLY A 86 32.91 11.54 7.35
C GLY A 86 31.78 10.51 7.32
N ARG A 87 30.54 10.90 7.64
CA ARG A 87 29.38 10.05 7.49
C ARG A 87 29.10 9.78 6.02
N PRO A 88 28.55 8.61 5.66
CA PRO A 88 28.11 8.36 4.30
C PRO A 88 26.89 9.25 3.95
N PHE A 89 26.67 9.47 2.67
CA PHE A 89 25.47 10.12 2.17
C PHE A 89 24.20 9.43 2.67
N VAL A 90 24.14 8.10 2.56
CA VAL A 90 23.04 7.25 3.04
C VAL A 90 23.59 6.12 3.87
N LYS A 91 23.00 5.84 5.06
CA LYS A 91 23.42 4.73 5.92
C LYS A 91 22.98 3.37 5.40
N TYR A 92 21.74 3.29 4.91
CA TYR A 92 21.13 2.02 4.47
C TYR A 92 20.44 2.20 3.12
N TRP A 93 20.81 1.35 2.19
CA TRP A 93 20.20 1.26 0.88
C TRP A 93 19.28 0.03 0.83
N LEU A 94 18.05 0.21 0.36
CA LEU A 94 17.09 -0.87 0.21
C LEU A 94 16.61 -0.94 -1.24
N HIS A 95 16.80 -2.10 -1.89
CA HIS A 95 16.43 -2.30 -3.29
C HIS A 95 15.36 -3.36 -3.42
N GLY A 96 14.24 -2.98 -4.04
CA GLY A 96 13.14 -3.89 -4.34
C GLY A 96 13.31 -4.56 -5.69
N ALA A 97 13.00 -5.85 -5.76
CA ALA A 97 12.97 -6.60 -7.01
C ALA A 97 11.79 -6.16 -7.91
N HIS A 98 11.82 -6.59 -9.16
CA HIS A 98 10.88 -6.16 -10.18
C HIS A 98 9.46 -6.72 -9.97
N LEU A 99 8.48 -5.91 -10.35
CA LEU A 99 7.08 -6.31 -10.50
C LEU A 99 6.82 -6.79 -11.94
N LEU A 100 6.36 -8.03 -12.07
CA LEU A 100 5.78 -8.55 -13.30
C LEU A 100 4.26 -8.46 -13.24
N VAL A 101 3.62 -8.37 -14.40
CA VAL A 101 2.16 -8.43 -14.54
C VAL A 101 1.82 -9.52 -15.54
N GLU A 102 1.06 -10.53 -15.08
CA GLU A 102 0.73 -11.72 -15.87
C GLU A 102 1.99 -12.38 -16.48
N GLY A 103 3.04 -12.52 -15.66
CA GLY A 103 4.30 -13.17 -16.03
C GLY A 103 5.22 -12.36 -16.95
N LYS A 104 4.89 -11.11 -17.24
CA LYS A 104 5.65 -10.25 -18.16
C LYS A 104 5.95 -8.89 -17.52
N LYS A 105 6.98 -8.21 -18.01
CA LYS A 105 7.23 -6.81 -17.66
C LYS A 105 5.99 -5.97 -18.03
N MET A 106 5.54 -5.15 -17.09
CA MET A 106 4.40 -4.27 -17.30
C MET A 106 4.68 -3.26 -18.43
N SER A 107 3.81 -3.22 -19.43
CA SER A 107 3.95 -2.36 -20.61
C SER A 107 2.59 -2.01 -21.21
N LYS A 108 2.42 -0.75 -21.63
CA LYS A 108 1.22 -0.32 -22.35
C LYS A 108 1.04 -1.06 -23.66
N SER A 109 2.12 -1.33 -24.39
CA SER A 109 2.09 -2.03 -25.69
C SER A 109 1.69 -3.51 -25.57
N LEU A 110 1.91 -4.13 -24.40
CA LEU A 110 1.50 -5.51 -24.13
C LEU A 110 0.08 -5.62 -23.55
N GLY A 111 -0.58 -4.49 -23.27
CA GLY A 111 -1.92 -4.48 -22.69
C GLY A 111 -2.02 -5.00 -21.25
N ASN A 112 -0.88 -5.23 -20.60
CA ASN A 112 -0.78 -5.69 -19.21
C ASN A 112 -0.46 -4.56 -18.22
N PHE A 113 -0.76 -3.32 -18.60
CA PHE A 113 -0.58 -2.14 -17.77
C PHE A 113 -1.86 -1.85 -16.99
N PHE A 114 -1.79 -1.88 -15.66
CA PHE A 114 -2.89 -1.52 -14.78
C PHE A 114 -2.51 -0.34 -13.89
N THR A 115 -3.36 0.66 -13.85
CA THR A 115 -3.33 1.67 -12.78
C THR A 115 -4.15 1.18 -11.58
N LEU A 116 -3.95 1.78 -10.41
CA LEU A 116 -4.80 1.54 -9.25
C LEU A 116 -6.29 1.80 -9.59
N ARG A 117 -6.56 2.85 -10.36
CA ARG A 117 -7.92 3.22 -10.79
C ARG A 117 -8.58 2.13 -11.63
N ASP A 118 -7.83 1.49 -12.51
CA ASP A 118 -8.33 0.38 -13.34
C ASP A 118 -8.71 -0.83 -12.47
N LEU A 119 -7.92 -1.13 -11.45
CA LEU A 119 -8.21 -2.24 -10.52
C LEU A 119 -9.44 -1.94 -9.65
N LEU A 120 -9.59 -0.70 -9.18
CA LEU A 120 -10.78 -0.27 -8.45
C LEU A 120 -12.04 -0.34 -9.33
N ALA A 121 -11.94 0.08 -10.61
CA ALA A 121 -13.04 -0.02 -11.58
C ALA A 121 -13.42 -1.48 -11.89
N LYS A 122 -12.49 -2.42 -11.75
CA LYS A 122 -12.75 -3.88 -11.84
C LYS A 122 -13.39 -4.47 -10.57
N GLY A 123 -13.68 -3.64 -9.56
CA GLY A 123 -14.33 -4.04 -8.31
C GLY A 123 -13.40 -4.64 -7.27
N PHE A 124 -12.09 -4.43 -7.38
CA PHE A 124 -11.13 -4.71 -6.31
C PHE A 124 -11.03 -3.53 -5.36
N THR A 125 -10.64 -3.80 -4.13
CA THR A 125 -10.43 -2.77 -3.10
C THR A 125 -8.96 -2.48 -2.87
N GLY A 126 -8.63 -1.29 -2.38
CA GLY A 126 -7.26 -0.96 -2.00
C GLY A 126 -6.64 -1.93 -0.98
N ARG A 127 -7.46 -2.51 -0.09
CA ARG A 127 -7.04 -3.55 0.87
C ARG A 127 -6.57 -4.83 0.17
N GLU A 128 -7.34 -5.30 -0.81
CA GLU A 128 -7.02 -6.52 -1.56
C GLU A 128 -5.72 -6.33 -2.35
N ILE A 129 -5.57 -5.17 -2.97
CA ILE A 129 -4.35 -4.82 -3.72
C ILE A 129 -3.16 -4.73 -2.77
N ARG A 130 -3.31 -4.02 -1.64
CA ARG A 130 -2.26 -3.93 -0.62
C ARG A 130 -1.87 -5.28 -0.06
N TYR A 131 -2.85 -6.12 0.30
CA TYR A 131 -2.58 -7.47 0.79
C TYR A 131 -1.78 -8.27 -0.24
N LEU A 132 -2.21 -8.27 -1.51
CA LEU A 132 -1.52 -9.01 -2.57
C LEU A 132 -0.06 -8.56 -2.71
N LEU A 133 0.19 -7.24 -2.71
CA LEU A 133 1.55 -6.71 -2.79
C LEU A 133 2.41 -7.08 -1.57
N LEU A 134 1.79 -7.24 -0.39
CA LEU A 134 2.46 -7.65 0.84
C LEU A 134 2.61 -9.17 0.98
N THR A 135 2.27 -9.99 -0.02
CA THR A 135 2.48 -11.45 0.05
C THR A 135 3.86 -11.88 -0.39
N ALA A 136 4.61 -11.02 -1.07
CA ALA A 136 5.95 -11.32 -1.56
C ALA A 136 7.02 -10.53 -0.78
N HIS A 137 8.18 -11.14 -0.61
CA HIS A 137 9.35 -10.47 -0.06
C HIS A 137 9.88 -9.42 -1.06
N TYR A 138 10.31 -8.25 -0.58
CA TYR A 138 10.74 -7.16 -1.46
C TYR A 138 11.96 -7.51 -2.33
N ARG A 139 12.78 -8.49 -1.94
CA ARG A 139 13.92 -9.00 -2.73
C ARG A 139 13.53 -10.01 -3.80
N GLU A 140 12.27 -10.42 -3.87
CA GLU A 140 11.79 -11.40 -4.83
C GLU A 140 10.97 -10.74 -5.93
N THR A 141 11.20 -11.19 -7.17
CA THR A 141 10.35 -10.76 -8.30
C THR A 141 8.91 -11.17 -8.04
N PHE A 142 8.03 -10.21 -7.95
CA PHE A 142 6.62 -10.44 -7.70
C PHE A 142 5.82 -10.48 -9.00
N ASN A 143 5.05 -11.55 -9.21
CA ASN A 143 4.14 -11.65 -10.35
C ASN A 143 2.70 -11.27 -9.95
N PHE A 144 2.32 -10.05 -10.26
CA PHE A 144 0.97 -9.56 -10.05
C PHE A 144 0.00 -10.18 -11.08
N THR A 145 -1.06 -10.82 -10.60
CA THR A 145 -2.11 -11.40 -11.45
C THR A 145 -3.51 -11.03 -10.97
N LEU A 146 -4.49 -10.99 -11.86
CA LEU A 146 -5.89 -10.79 -11.47
C LEU A 146 -6.43 -12.00 -10.68
N GLU A 147 -5.94 -13.20 -10.94
CA GLU A 147 -6.24 -14.39 -10.13
C GLU A 147 -5.69 -14.25 -8.70
N GLY A 148 -4.46 -13.75 -8.55
CA GLY A 148 -3.88 -13.41 -7.24
C GLY A 148 -4.74 -12.44 -6.45
N LEU A 149 -5.37 -11.44 -7.09
CA LEU A 149 -6.32 -10.54 -6.42
C LEU A 149 -7.59 -11.26 -5.93
N GLN A 150 -8.07 -12.27 -6.65
CA GLN A 150 -9.18 -13.12 -6.16
C GLN A 150 -8.75 -13.93 -4.93
N GLY A 151 -7.55 -14.49 -4.95
CA GLY A 151 -6.94 -15.17 -3.80
C GLY A 151 -6.78 -14.23 -2.60
N ALA A 152 -6.33 -12.99 -2.84
CA ALA A 152 -6.24 -11.95 -1.81
C ALA A 152 -7.59 -11.65 -1.16
N ARG A 153 -8.65 -11.51 -1.95
CA ARG A 153 -10.03 -11.35 -1.47
C ARG A 153 -10.46 -12.48 -0.57
N ALA A 154 -10.25 -13.74 -0.99
CA ALA A 154 -10.60 -14.92 -0.22
C ALA A 154 -9.82 -14.97 1.12
N SER A 155 -8.54 -14.65 1.10
CA SER A 155 -7.69 -14.60 2.30
C SER A 155 -8.15 -13.55 3.30
N LEU A 156 -8.42 -12.33 2.83
CA LEU A 156 -8.93 -11.24 3.66
C LEU A 156 -10.33 -11.55 4.22
N THR A 157 -11.19 -12.21 3.43
CA THR A 157 -12.51 -12.65 3.91
C THR A 157 -12.38 -13.60 5.10
N ARG A 158 -11.47 -14.58 5.03
CA ARG A 158 -11.20 -15.51 6.15
C ARG A 158 -10.75 -14.81 7.41
N ILE A 159 -9.88 -13.78 7.28
CA ILE A 159 -9.44 -12.97 8.43
C ILE A 159 -10.63 -12.21 9.01
N VAL A 160 -11.42 -11.53 8.18
CA VAL A 160 -12.58 -10.73 8.62
C VAL A 160 -13.63 -11.60 9.33
N GLU A 161 -13.92 -12.79 8.80
CA GLU A 161 -14.86 -13.72 9.43
C GLU A 161 -14.38 -14.18 10.81
N CYS A 162 -13.08 -14.47 10.95
CA CYS A 162 -12.48 -14.82 12.24
C CYS A 162 -12.61 -13.65 13.23
N LEU A 163 -12.24 -12.43 12.82
CA LEU A 163 -12.34 -11.24 13.65
C LEU A 163 -13.79 -10.89 14.03
N THR A 164 -14.75 -11.16 13.16
CA THR A 164 -16.18 -10.94 13.45
C THR A 164 -16.64 -11.84 14.58
N LYS A 165 -16.32 -13.15 14.51
CA LYS A 165 -16.64 -14.09 15.58
C LYS A 165 -15.96 -13.73 16.91
N LEU A 166 -14.70 -13.27 16.85
CA LEU A 166 -14.00 -12.79 18.04
C LEU A 166 -14.69 -11.57 18.67
N ARG A 167 -15.19 -10.62 17.86
CA ARG A 167 -15.94 -9.45 18.35
C ARG A 167 -17.26 -9.85 19.00
N GLU A 168 -17.98 -10.78 18.38
CA GLU A 168 -19.21 -11.31 18.95
C GLU A 168 -18.97 -11.96 20.31
N LEU A 169 -17.89 -12.75 20.47
CA LEU A 169 -17.55 -13.42 21.72
C LEU A 169 -17.02 -12.44 22.78
N ALA A 170 -16.14 -11.51 22.41
CA ALA A 170 -15.54 -10.54 23.34
C ALA A 170 -16.55 -9.49 23.84
N GLY A 171 -17.58 -9.16 23.03
CA GLY A 171 -18.52 -8.09 23.33
C GLY A 171 -17.80 -6.74 23.55
N ASN A 172 -18.01 -6.13 24.70
CA ASN A 172 -17.38 -4.85 25.07
C ASN A 172 -16.07 -4.99 25.86
N LEU A 173 -15.57 -6.22 26.04
CA LEU A 173 -14.32 -6.44 26.75
C LEU A 173 -13.15 -5.84 25.99
N LYS A 174 -12.24 -5.22 26.73
CA LYS A 174 -10.96 -4.70 26.23
C LYS A 174 -9.84 -5.44 26.96
N ALA A 175 -8.76 -5.72 26.24
CA ALA A 175 -7.56 -6.35 26.76
C ALA A 175 -6.31 -5.71 26.16
N ALA A 176 -5.14 -6.00 26.73
CA ALA A 176 -3.85 -5.67 26.16
C ALA A 176 -3.50 -6.65 25.03
N ASP A 177 -2.58 -6.25 24.16
CA ASP A 177 -2.02 -7.02 23.04
C ASP A 177 -0.92 -7.98 23.55
N ASP A 178 -1.30 -8.99 24.31
CA ASP A 178 -0.35 -9.93 24.98
C ASP A 178 -0.48 -11.35 24.40
N ALA A 179 -0.46 -11.47 23.08
CA ALA A 179 -0.48 -12.76 22.42
C ALA A 179 0.89 -13.11 21.81
N PRO A 180 1.30 -14.40 21.84
CA PRO A 180 2.55 -14.87 21.22
C PRO A 180 2.67 -14.48 19.74
N LEU A 181 1.56 -14.37 19.03
CA LEU A 181 1.50 -13.96 17.63
C LEU A 181 2.23 -12.63 17.37
N LEU A 182 2.17 -11.65 18.29
CA LEU A 182 2.88 -10.38 18.10
C LEU A 182 4.39 -10.58 18.07
N ALA A 183 4.91 -11.46 18.93
CA ALA A 183 6.34 -11.79 18.97
C ALA A 183 6.78 -12.53 17.69
N GLU A 184 6.00 -13.50 17.23
CA GLU A 184 6.27 -14.25 15.99
C GLU A 184 6.23 -13.33 14.77
N PHE A 185 5.25 -12.45 14.68
CA PHE A 185 5.13 -11.45 13.63
C PHE A 185 6.33 -10.49 13.63
N SER A 186 6.71 -9.97 14.80
CA SER A 186 7.85 -9.07 14.93
C SER A 186 9.16 -9.75 14.56
N ALA A 187 9.38 -10.99 15.02
CA ALA A 187 10.56 -11.76 14.68
C ALA A 187 10.69 -12.01 13.18
N ALA A 188 9.58 -12.25 12.48
CA ALA A 188 9.59 -12.41 11.03
C ALA A 188 9.95 -11.09 10.31
N LEU A 189 9.45 -9.95 10.79
CA LEU A 189 9.79 -8.64 10.20
C LEU A 189 11.20 -8.18 10.56
N ASP A 190 11.74 -8.57 11.71
CA ASP A 190 13.12 -8.31 12.10
C ASP A 190 14.13 -9.13 11.28
N ASP A 191 13.68 -10.22 10.66
CA ASP A 191 14.43 -11.04 9.72
C ASP A 191 14.24 -10.50 8.28
N ASP A 192 14.91 -9.38 7.98
CA ASP A 192 14.92 -8.72 6.67
C ASP A 192 13.52 -8.46 6.07
N LEU A 193 12.57 -8.04 6.89
CA LEU A 193 11.18 -7.79 6.50
C LEU A 193 10.48 -9.02 5.88
N ASN A 194 10.73 -10.21 6.40
CA ASN A 194 10.15 -11.47 5.95
C ASN A 194 8.62 -11.47 6.12
N ILE A 195 7.96 -10.73 5.25
CA ILE A 195 6.50 -10.56 5.28
C ILE A 195 5.76 -11.88 4.99
N SER A 196 6.36 -12.77 4.19
CA SER A 196 5.79 -14.09 3.92
C SER A 196 5.73 -14.95 5.19
N GLY A 197 6.80 -14.93 6.01
CA GLY A 197 6.82 -15.57 7.33
C GLY A 197 5.79 -14.97 8.28
N ALA A 198 5.68 -13.63 8.31
CA ALA A 198 4.67 -12.92 9.11
C ALA A 198 3.24 -13.34 8.74
N TRP A 199 2.92 -13.46 7.44
CA TRP A 199 1.63 -14.00 6.99
C TRP A 199 1.43 -15.46 7.36
N GLY A 200 2.48 -16.28 7.34
CA GLY A 200 2.46 -17.66 7.80
C GLY A 200 1.95 -17.74 9.25
N ALA A 201 2.56 -16.99 10.18
CA ALA A 201 2.15 -16.91 11.58
C ALA A 201 0.70 -16.44 11.74
N ILE A 202 0.28 -15.40 10.99
CA ILE A 202 -1.09 -14.89 11.02
C ILE A 202 -2.10 -15.96 10.59
N PHE A 203 -1.87 -16.68 9.48
CA PHE A 203 -2.82 -17.69 9.00
C PHE A 203 -2.83 -18.93 9.87
N GLU A 204 -1.75 -19.27 10.53
CA GLU A 204 -1.74 -20.32 11.55
C GLU A 204 -2.59 -19.91 12.76
N TRP A 205 -2.40 -18.69 13.24
CA TRP A 205 -3.23 -18.12 14.30
C TRP A 205 -4.72 -18.07 13.93
N VAL A 206 -5.07 -17.63 12.70
CA VAL A 206 -6.48 -17.61 12.22
C VAL A 206 -7.07 -19.02 12.23
N ARG A 207 -6.32 -20.03 11.78
CA ARG A 207 -6.74 -21.43 11.77
C ARG A 207 -7.02 -21.93 13.19
N ASP A 208 -6.07 -21.72 14.10
CA ASP A 208 -6.20 -22.16 15.48
C ASP A 208 -7.29 -21.43 16.25
N THR A 209 -7.44 -20.14 16.02
CA THR A 209 -8.53 -19.32 16.56
C THR A 209 -9.90 -19.84 16.10
N ASN A 210 -10.08 -20.10 14.80
CA ASN A 210 -11.32 -20.64 14.26
C ASN A 210 -11.63 -22.04 14.83
N ARG A 211 -10.62 -22.89 15.05
CA ARG A 211 -10.79 -24.19 15.70
C ARG A 211 -11.31 -24.03 17.13
N LYS A 212 -10.65 -23.20 17.96
CA LYS A 212 -11.06 -22.94 19.34
C LYS A 212 -12.48 -22.36 19.43
N LEU A 213 -12.85 -21.46 18.50
CA LEU A 213 -14.20 -20.90 18.41
C LEU A 213 -15.24 -21.98 18.07
N ALA A 214 -14.93 -22.88 17.13
CA ALA A 214 -15.83 -23.97 16.73
C ALA A 214 -16.04 -25.02 17.85
N GLU A 215 -15.00 -25.25 18.65
CA GLU A 215 -15.02 -26.16 19.80
C GLU A 215 -15.59 -25.52 21.09
N ASN A 216 -16.00 -24.23 21.04
CA ASN A 216 -16.39 -23.44 22.23
C ASN A 216 -15.31 -23.43 23.31
N ALA A 217 -14.04 -23.49 22.92
CA ALA A 217 -12.87 -23.57 23.81
C ALA A 217 -12.17 -22.20 23.99
N MET A 218 -12.81 -21.11 23.57
CA MET A 218 -12.25 -19.74 23.68
C MET A 218 -13.09 -18.92 24.65
N GLU A 219 -12.43 -18.35 25.65
CA GLU A 219 -13.06 -17.45 26.62
C GLU A 219 -13.20 -16.02 26.06
N PRO A 220 -14.20 -15.23 26.48
CA PRO A 220 -14.40 -13.86 26.01
C PRO A 220 -13.19 -12.95 26.25
N THR A 221 -12.44 -13.14 27.33
CA THR A 221 -11.21 -12.41 27.64
C THR A 221 -10.11 -12.73 26.64
N ALA A 222 -9.95 -14.01 26.27
CA ALA A 222 -8.98 -14.43 25.24
C ALA A 222 -9.35 -13.88 23.86
N ALA A 223 -10.63 -13.77 23.53
CA ALA A 223 -11.09 -13.14 22.31
C ALA A 223 -10.78 -11.63 22.28
N ALA A 224 -10.89 -10.94 23.42
CA ALA A 224 -10.53 -9.54 23.53
C ALA A 224 -9.01 -9.32 23.34
N VAL A 225 -8.15 -10.19 23.93
CA VAL A 225 -6.69 -10.18 23.70
C VAL A 225 -6.38 -10.39 22.22
N ALA A 226 -7.01 -11.39 21.58
CA ALA A 226 -6.82 -11.68 20.15
C ALA A 226 -7.17 -10.48 19.25
N LEU A 227 -8.24 -9.75 19.57
CA LEU A 227 -8.63 -8.53 18.84
C LEU A 227 -7.61 -7.39 19.04
N ALA A 228 -7.13 -7.15 20.26
CA ALA A 228 -6.12 -6.14 20.54
C ALA A 228 -4.81 -6.45 19.80
N THR A 229 -4.40 -7.73 19.80
CA THR A 229 -3.23 -8.18 19.05
C THR A 229 -3.40 -7.93 17.54
N TRP A 230 -4.56 -8.27 16.97
CA TRP A 230 -4.85 -7.98 15.56
C TRP A 230 -4.77 -6.48 15.27
N GLU A 231 -5.35 -5.62 16.11
CA GLU A 231 -5.30 -4.17 15.91
C GLU A 231 -3.86 -3.66 15.84
N LYS A 232 -2.96 -4.23 16.64
CA LYS A 232 -1.54 -3.92 16.62
C LYS A 232 -0.89 -4.35 15.31
N LEU A 233 -1.12 -5.58 14.87
CA LEU A 233 -0.61 -6.09 13.59
C LEU A 233 -1.15 -5.27 12.42
N ASP A 234 -2.43 -4.95 12.41
CA ASP A 234 -3.08 -4.20 11.33
C ASP A 234 -2.65 -2.73 11.28
N SER A 235 -2.13 -2.18 12.38
CA SER A 235 -1.50 -0.85 12.37
C SER A 235 -0.27 -0.78 11.44
N VAL A 236 0.37 -1.92 11.17
CA VAL A 236 1.47 -2.09 10.22
C VAL A 236 0.95 -2.54 8.85
N LEU A 237 0.11 -3.57 8.84
CA LEU A 237 -0.37 -4.20 7.61
C LEU A 237 -1.37 -3.32 6.85
N GLY A 238 -2.28 -2.65 7.53
CA GLY A 238 -3.30 -1.79 6.94
C GLY A 238 -4.28 -2.54 6.00
N VAL A 239 -4.62 -3.78 6.35
CA VAL A 239 -5.51 -4.66 5.57
C VAL A 239 -6.79 -5.04 6.32
N GLY A 240 -6.96 -4.59 7.55
CA GLY A 240 -8.15 -4.79 8.37
C GLY A 240 -9.42 -4.32 7.69
N ALA A 241 -10.57 -4.86 8.09
CA ALA A 241 -11.83 -4.34 7.60
C ALA A 241 -11.93 -2.83 7.91
N PRO A 242 -12.43 -2.01 7.00
CA PRO A 242 -12.70 -0.62 7.31
C PRO A 242 -13.49 -0.57 8.62
N LYS A 243 -13.08 0.28 9.57
CA LYS A 243 -13.91 0.54 10.74
C LYS A 243 -15.29 0.91 10.21
N GLU A 244 -16.34 0.27 10.73
CA GLU A 244 -17.68 0.67 10.39
C GLU A 244 -17.78 2.15 10.72
N VAL A 245 -17.94 2.97 9.69
CA VAL A 245 -18.20 4.39 9.90
C VAL A 245 -19.59 4.42 10.53
N GLU A 246 -19.70 4.91 11.76
CA GLU A 246 -21.02 5.14 12.35
C GLU A 246 -21.83 5.93 11.34
N VAL A 247 -22.92 5.31 10.89
CA VAL A 247 -23.81 5.96 9.94
C VAL A 247 -24.55 7.03 10.74
N PRO A 248 -24.37 8.34 10.43
CA PRO A 248 -25.07 9.38 11.15
C PRO A 248 -26.57 9.11 11.14
N THR A 249 -27.25 9.40 12.23
CA THR A 249 -28.71 9.15 12.39
C THR A 249 -29.52 9.73 11.22
N GLU A 250 -29.11 10.89 10.71
CA GLU A 250 -29.73 11.52 9.53
C GLU A 250 -29.59 10.65 8.28
N ILE A 251 -28.43 10.07 8.04
CA ILE A 251 -28.15 9.20 6.89
C ILE A 251 -28.92 7.87 7.03
N ALA A 252 -28.96 7.28 8.23
CA ALA A 252 -29.73 6.07 8.50
C ALA A 252 -31.23 6.31 8.23
N ALA A 253 -31.79 7.40 8.71
CA ALA A 253 -33.19 7.78 8.46
C ALA A 253 -33.48 7.96 6.95
N ARG A 254 -32.52 8.51 6.17
CA ARG A 254 -32.66 8.64 4.71
C ARG A 254 -32.63 7.30 4.00
N VAL A 255 -31.80 6.36 4.44
CA VAL A 255 -31.77 4.98 3.90
C VAL A 255 -33.11 4.29 4.15
N GLU A 256 -33.68 4.40 5.34
CA GLU A 256 -35.00 3.88 5.66
C GLU A 256 -36.11 4.52 4.80
N ALA A 257 -36.09 5.84 4.65
CA ALA A 257 -37.03 6.56 3.78
C ALA A 257 -36.95 6.10 2.32
N ARG A 258 -35.74 5.85 1.79
CA ARG A 258 -35.55 5.27 0.46
C ARG A 258 -36.16 3.87 0.37
N GLN A 259 -35.96 3.01 1.37
CA GLN A 259 -36.56 1.68 1.38
C GLN A 259 -38.10 1.73 1.43
N ALA A 260 -38.65 2.63 2.23
CA ALA A 260 -40.10 2.85 2.30
C ALA A 260 -40.68 3.30 0.94
N ALA A 261 -40.00 4.21 0.26
CA ALA A 261 -40.39 4.67 -1.09
C ALA A 261 -40.34 3.49 -2.10
N ARG A 262 -39.31 2.67 -2.08
CA ARG A 262 -39.23 1.47 -2.96
C ARG A 262 -40.33 0.46 -2.68
N LYS A 263 -40.65 0.19 -1.41
CA LYS A 263 -41.79 -0.67 -1.02
C LYS A 263 -43.13 -0.13 -1.51
N ALA A 264 -43.29 1.19 -1.48
CA ALA A 264 -44.47 1.90 -2.00
C ALA A 264 -44.46 2.01 -3.54
N ARG A 265 -43.43 1.50 -4.26
CA ARG A 265 -43.21 1.65 -5.70
C ARG A 265 -43.03 3.09 -6.20
N ASP A 266 -42.71 4.00 -5.27
CA ASP A 266 -42.37 5.42 -5.60
C ASP A 266 -40.86 5.47 -5.97
N PHE A 267 -40.55 5.00 -7.16
CA PHE A 267 -39.15 4.93 -7.61
C PHE A 267 -38.55 6.33 -7.81
N LYS A 268 -39.34 7.30 -8.22
CA LYS A 268 -38.89 8.71 -8.39
C LYS A 268 -38.35 9.29 -7.09
N ARG A 269 -39.07 9.07 -5.98
CA ARG A 269 -38.66 9.49 -4.64
C ARG A 269 -37.45 8.69 -4.14
N ALA A 270 -37.40 7.38 -4.42
CA ALA A 270 -36.28 6.54 -4.02
C ALA A 270 -34.97 6.95 -4.72
N ASP A 271 -35.02 7.32 -6.01
CA ASP A 271 -33.88 7.81 -6.77
C ASP A 271 -33.42 9.18 -6.29
N ALA A 272 -34.34 10.12 -6.02
CA ALA A 272 -34.00 11.42 -5.46
C ALA A 272 -33.27 11.30 -4.12
N ILE A 273 -33.71 10.40 -3.23
CA ILE A 273 -33.02 10.14 -1.95
C ILE A 273 -31.64 9.51 -2.18
N ARG A 274 -31.49 8.60 -3.14
CA ARG A 274 -30.19 8.03 -3.50
C ARG A 274 -29.21 9.12 -3.94
N ASP A 275 -29.65 10.02 -4.81
CA ASP A 275 -28.83 11.11 -5.34
C ASP A 275 -28.46 12.11 -4.25
N GLU A 276 -29.39 12.41 -3.31
CA GLU A 276 -29.10 13.21 -2.11
C GLU A 276 -28.03 12.55 -1.23
N LEU A 277 -28.13 11.25 -0.98
CA LEU A 277 -27.14 10.50 -0.19
C LEU A 277 -25.79 10.49 -0.88
N GLN A 278 -25.76 10.31 -2.19
CA GLN A 278 -24.54 10.34 -2.99
C GLN A 278 -23.86 11.72 -2.95
N ALA A 279 -24.62 12.80 -3.03
CA ALA A 279 -24.10 14.16 -2.87
C ALA A 279 -23.52 14.43 -1.48
N LYS A 280 -23.99 13.72 -0.45
CA LYS A 280 -23.44 13.74 0.92
C LYS A 280 -22.28 12.74 1.12
N GLY A 281 -21.79 12.08 0.07
CA GLY A 281 -20.68 11.13 0.12
C GLY A 281 -21.07 9.73 0.64
N TRP A 282 -22.34 9.31 0.46
CA TRP A 282 -22.84 8.01 0.89
C TRP A 282 -23.50 7.25 -0.26
N VAL A 283 -23.18 5.95 -0.36
CA VAL A 283 -23.84 5.01 -1.29
C VAL A 283 -24.71 4.04 -0.51
N VAL A 284 -25.86 3.71 -1.05
CA VAL A 284 -26.76 2.71 -0.48
C VAL A 284 -26.60 1.38 -1.22
N GLU A 285 -26.14 0.36 -0.50
CA GLU A 285 -26.06 -1.02 -0.98
C GLU A 285 -27.30 -1.79 -0.49
N ASP A 286 -28.01 -2.42 -1.42
CA ASP A 286 -29.13 -3.31 -1.10
C ASP A 286 -28.56 -4.69 -0.79
N THR A 287 -28.72 -5.18 0.45
CA THR A 287 -28.26 -6.51 0.89
C THR A 287 -29.43 -7.41 1.25
N PRO A 288 -29.23 -8.75 1.32
CA PRO A 288 -30.29 -9.67 1.78
C PRO A 288 -30.83 -9.36 3.20
N LYS A 289 -30.01 -8.67 4.03
CA LYS A 289 -30.36 -8.25 5.39
C LYS A 289 -30.99 -6.84 5.44
N GLY A 290 -31.13 -6.14 4.31
CA GLY A 290 -31.65 -4.79 4.22
C GLY A 290 -30.68 -3.84 3.48
N ALA A 291 -31.10 -2.57 3.28
CA ALA A 291 -30.22 -1.56 2.69
C ALA A 291 -29.25 -1.03 3.74
N ARG A 292 -27.99 -0.82 3.32
CA ARG A 292 -26.91 -0.33 4.17
C ARG A 292 -26.27 0.90 3.52
N ALA A 293 -26.02 1.94 4.31
CA ALA A 293 -25.22 3.08 3.87
C ALA A 293 -23.74 2.76 3.99
N LYS A 294 -22.98 3.14 2.96
CA LYS A 294 -21.51 3.05 2.91
C LYS A 294 -20.95 4.40 2.48
N ARG A 295 -19.89 4.86 3.11
CA ARG A 295 -19.22 6.10 2.71
C ARG A 295 -18.48 5.88 1.39
N LEU A 296 -18.57 6.85 0.47
CA LEU A 296 -17.82 6.87 -0.81
C LEU A 296 -16.32 6.94 -0.58
#